data_92a7ce27f72ef6a55ec41a36ee29ce9d
#
_entry.id   92a7ce27f72ef6a55ec41a36ee29ce9d
#
_cell.length_a   1.000
_cell.length_b   1.000
_cell.length_c   1.000
_cell.angle_alpha   90.00
_cell.angle_beta   90.00
_cell.angle_gamma   90.00
#
_symmetry.space_group_name_H-M   'P 1'
#
loop_
_entity.id
_entity.type
_entity.pdbx_description
1 polymer ?
#
loop_
_entity_poly.entity_id
_entity_poly.type
_entity_poly.pdbx_seq_one_letter_code
_entity_poly.pdbx_strand_id
1 'polypeptide(L)'
;MFEMFEAVEVILKNVNQDIDSIREVIQTNDRLREIADKGIVNIQQSKDHQEDHQEIIELLKRTRDSSKWKFYEHCAVVTRLYAIYEDFVKNLISTWLRYLPKLVENYLDLDERIRSTHREGVGRILLELKKDRFQNQYLNENQVIIGLFNGTKGKNKNYKLLQQAFLLHNQNLRKDVLEKLFADAGISNAWEWVIKHRKVINFTREIEESKNNYEKELNKLISYRNEAAHGAVDVDEILFTPQLLNLGNFIKSLCQALA
;
A
#
# COMPACT_ATOMS: atom_id res chain seq x y z
N MET A 1 -21.69 -13.29 -5.37
CA MET A 1 -20.67 -12.83 -6.32
C MET A 1 -20.72 -11.32 -6.54
N PHE A 2 -21.90 -10.74 -6.83
CA PHE A 2 -22.07 -9.28 -7.02
C PHE A 2 -21.54 -8.45 -5.83
N GLU A 3 -21.94 -8.77 -4.60
CA GLU A 3 -21.50 -8.10 -3.38
C GLU A 3 -19.96 -8.09 -3.18
N MET A 4 -19.27 -9.13 -3.65
CA MET A 4 -17.81 -9.22 -3.59
C MET A 4 -17.17 -8.19 -4.52
N PHE A 5 -17.67 -8.08 -5.76
CA PHE A 5 -17.18 -7.08 -6.71
C PHE A 5 -17.41 -5.66 -6.21
N GLU A 6 -18.61 -5.36 -5.67
CA GLU A 6 -18.87 -4.07 -5.05
C GLU A 6 -17.88 -3.75 -3.92
N ALA A 7 -17.58 -4.74 -3.07
CA ALA A 7 -16.61 -4.54 -1.98
C ALA A 7 -15.19 -4.25 -2.53
N VAL A 8 -14.78 -4.94 -3.60
CA VAL A 8 -13.47 -4.70 -4.24
C VAL A 8 -13.44 -3.32 -4.92
N GLU A 9 -14.53 -2.90 -5.57
CA GLU A 9 -14.64 -1.55 -6.15
C GLU A 9 -14.52 -0.45 -5.10
N VAL A 10 -15.10 -0.64 -3.90
CA VAL A 10 -14.95 0.30 -2.78
C VAL A 10 -13.49 0.39 -2.33
N ILE A 11 -12.80 -0.74 -2.20
CA ILE A 11 -11.37 -0.77 -1.84
C ILE A 11 -10.54 -0.02 -2.89
N LEU A 12 -10.77 -0.28 -4.18
CA LEU A 12 -10.09 0.42 -5.27
C LEU A 12 -10.39 1.92 -5.30
N LYS A 13 -11.63 2.31 -5.04
CA LYS A 13 -12.01 3.72 -4.95
C LYS A 13 -11.23 4.44 -3.86
N ASN A 14 -11.09 3.83 -2.68
CA ASN A 14 -10.31 4.40 -1.58
C ASN A 14 -8.84 4.56 -1.96
N VAL A 15 -8.23 3.54 -2.58
CA VAL A 15 -6.85 3.63 -3.10
C VAL A 15 -6.68 4.79 -4.08
N ASN A 16 -7.61 4.93 -5.03
CA ASN A 16 -7.54 6.02 -6.00
C ASN A 16 -7.65 7.39 -5.32
N GLN A 17 -8.58 7.56 -4.38
CA GLN A 17 -8.73 8.81 -3.61
C GLN A 17 -7.47 9.15 -2.80
N ASP A 18 -6.90 8.17 -2.11
CA ASP A 18 -5.67 8.36 -1.34
C ASP A 18 -4.48 8.77 -2.22
N ILE A 19 -4.32 8.13 -3.39
CA ILE A 19 -3.25 8.47 -4.34
C ILE A 19 -3.48 9.84 -4.97
N ASP A 20 -4.72 10.18 -5.31
CA ASP A 20 -5.05 11.48 -5.87
C ASP A 20 -4.81 12.59 -4.83
N SER A 21 -5.12 12.36 -3.54
CA SER A 21 -4.78 13.29 -2.46
C SER A 21 -3.27 13.50 -2.29
N ILE A 22 -2.47 12.42 -2.37
CA ILE A 22 -1.00 12.53 -2.37
C ILE A 22 -0.52 13.37 -3.55
N ARG A 23 -1.08 13.15 -4.75
CA ARG A 23 -0.75 13.92 -5.96
C ARG A 23 -1.01 15.41 -5.77
N GLU A 24 -2.17 15.76 -5.22
CA GLU A 24 -2.53 17.15 -4.93
C GLU A 24 -1.53 17.80 -3.96
N VAL A 25 -1.12 17.09 -2.91
CA VAL A 25 -0.12 17.58 -1.95
C VAL A 25 1.23 17.83 -2.65
N ILE A 26 1.72 16.87 -3.44
CA ILE A 26 3.00 17.00 -4.17
C ILE A 26 2.93 18.19 -5.13
N GLN A 27 1.86 18.34 -5.91
CA GLN A 27 1.70 19.42 -6.86
C GLN A 27 1.57 20.79 -6.17
N THR A 28 0.86 20.84 -5.04
CA THR A 28 0.74 22.05 -4.22
C THR A 28 2.10 22.47 -3.67
N ASN A 29 2.88 21.55 -3.12
CA ASN A 29 4.21 21.81 -2.61
C ASN A 29 5.17 22.29 -3.71
N ASP A 30 5.09 21.70 -4.90
CA ASP A 30 5.88 22.10 -6.05
C ASP A 30 5.53 23.53 -6.49
N ARG A 31 4.24 23.83 -6.53
CA ARG A 31 3.76 25.19 -6.84
C ARG A 31 4.18 26.22 -5.80
N LEU A 32 4.15 25.87 -4.52
CA LEU A 32 4.64 26.77 -3.45
C LEU A 32 6.13 27.06 -3.62
N ARG A 33 6.94 26.05 -3.97
CA ARG A 33 8.38 26.24 -4.28
C ARG A 33 8.61 27.18 -5.46
N GLU A 34 7.85 26.99 -6.54
CA GLU A 34 7.92 27.90 -7.70
C GLU A 34 7.56 29.36 -7.34
N ILE A 35 6.50 29.54 -6.54
CA ILE A 35 6.08 30.89 -6.10
C ILE A 35 7.16 31.49 -5.21
N ALA A 36 7.76 30.72 -4.31
CA ALA A 36 8.83 31.18 -3.44
C ALA A 36 10.05 31.66 -4.25
N ASP A 37 10.46 30.88 -5.26
CA ASP A 37 11.59 31.26 -6.12
C ASP A 37 11.32 32.54 -6.92
N LYS A 38 10.13 32.67 -7.51
CA LYS A 38 9.72 33.88 -8.26
C LYS A 38 9.48 35.08 -7.35
N GLY A 39 8.88 34.85 -6.18
CA GLY A 39 8.52 35.90 -5.22
C GLY A 39 9.75 36.62 -4.65
N ILE A 40 10.81 35.90 -4.30
CA ILE A 40 12.06 36.48 -3.80
C ILE A 40 12.69 37.41 -4.84
N VAL A 41 12.70 37.00 -6.12
CA VAL A 41 13.26 37.82 -7.20
C VAL A 41 12.46 39.12 -7.39
N ASN A 42 11.12 39.03 -7.38
CA ASN A 42 10.25 40.19 -7.58
C ASN A 42 10.30 41.18 -6.40
N ILE A 43 10.34 40.69 -5.15
CA ILE A 43 10.38 41.55 -3.95
C ILE A 43 11.72 42.26 -3.82
N GLN A 44 12.83 41.62 -4.22
CA GLN A 44 14.15 42.28 -4.23
C GLN A 44 14.24 43.41 -5.25
N GLN A 45 13.38 43.42 -6.25
CA GLN A 45 13.32 44.49 -7.27
C GLN A 45 12.34 45.62 -6.93
N SER A 46 11.41 45.41 -5.98
CA SER A 46 10.42 46.41 -5.56
C SER A 46 10.96 47.24 -4.38
N LYS A 47 10.92 48.59 -4.54
CA LYS A 47 11.43 49.54 -3.53
C LYS A 47 10.40 50.01 -2.49
N ASP A 48 9.14 49.53 -2.57
CA ASP A 48 8.06 50.00 -1.72
C ASP A 48 7.69 48.96 -0.62
N HIS A 49 7.45 49.47 0.60
CA HIS A 49 6.94 48.79 1.80
C HIS A 49 7.84 47.70 2.42
N GLN A 50 8.85 48.14 3.19
CA GLN A 50 9.88 47.23 3.74
C GLN A 50 9.42 46.30 4.90
N GLU A 51 8.43 46.66 5.70
CA GLU A 51 8.09 45.88 6.90
C GLU A 51 7.18 44.66 6.60
N ASP A 52 6.08 44.82 5.84
CA ASP A 52 5.19 43.74 5.47
C ASP A 52 5.86 42.70 4.56
N HIS A 53 6.86 43.14 3.78
CA HIS A 53 7.63 42.27 2.90
C HIS A 53 8.62 41.37 3.65
N GLN A 54 9.04 41.71 4.86
CA GLN A 54 10.08 40.96 5.58
C GLN A 54 9.57 39.62 6.08
N GLU A 55 8.33 39.50 6.60
CA GLU A 55 7.69 38.24 6.98
C GLU A 55 7.48 37.32 5.75
N ILE A 56 7.02 37.90 4.65
CA ILE A 56 6.83 37.17 3.40
C ILE A 56 8.17 36.67 2.87
N ILE A 57 9.23 37.50 2.87
CA ILE A 57 10.58 37.10 2.46
C ILE A 57 11.11 35.98 3.35
N GLU A 58 10.89 36.04 4.65
CA GLU A 58 11.35 35.02 5.58
C GLU A 58 10.61 33.70 5.38
N LEU A 59 9.30 33.74 5.15
CA LEU A 59 8.48 32.55 4.78
C LEU A 59 8.96 31.96 3.46
N LEU A 60 9.17 32.78 2.45
CA LEU A 60 9.66 32.38 1.13
C LEU A 60 11.09 31.79 1.21
N LYS A 61 11.97 32.35 2.05
CA LYS A 61 13.31 31.79 2.29
C LYS A 61 13.23 30.40 2.94
N ARG A 62 12.35 30.21 3.93
CA ARG A 62 12.12 28.89 4.55
C ARG A 62 11.59 27.88 3.56
N THR A 63 10.72 28.29 2.63
CA THR A 63 10.18 27.46 1.55
C THR A 63 11.26 27.15 0.50
N ARG A 64 12.22 28.07 0.29
CA ARG A 64 13.32 27.94 -0.66
C ARG A 64 14.45 27.04 -0.16
N ASP A 65 14.62 26.86 1.17
CA ASP A 65 15.55 25.87 1.73
C ASP A 65 15.00 24.46 1.49
N SER A 66 14.87 24.16 0.20
CA SER A 66 14.02 23.13 -0.36
C SER A 66 14.60 21.73 -0.23
N SER A 67 15.89 21.58 0.12
CA SER A 67 16.53 20.26 0.21
C SER A 67 15.91 19.45 1.35
N LYS A 68 15.77 20.04 2.54
CA LYS A 68 15.13 19.39 3.68
C LYS A 68 13.64 19.12 3.43
N TRP A 69 12.93 20.09 2.83
CA TRP A 69 11.52 19.89 2.50
C TRP A 69 11.33 18.74 1.51
N LYS A 70 12.12 18.70 0.44
CA LYS A 70 12.09 17.60 -0.54
C LYS A 70 12.43 16.26 0.10
N PHE A 71 13.38 16.23 1.02
CA PHE A 71 13.72 15.06 1.80
C PHE A 71 12.51 14.52 2.59
N TYR A 72 11.86 15.38 3.38
CA TYR A 72 10.68 14.98 4.16
C TYR A 72 9.49 14.63 3.28
N GLU A 73 9.27 15.33 2.17
CA GLU A 73 8.24 15.02 1.20
C GLU A 73 8.47 13.64 0.58
N HIS A 74 9.71 13.33 0.15
CA HIS A 74 10.09 12.01 -0.33
C HIS A 74 9.77 10.93 0.72
N CYS A 75 10.27 11.08 1.93
CA CYS A 75 10.06 10.11 3.01
C CYS A 75 8.56 9.89 3.32
N ALA A 76 7.79 10.97 3.41
CA ALA A 76 6.35 10.91 3.68
C ALA A 76 5.59 10.22 2.53
N VAL A 77 5.88 10.59 1.28
CA VAL A 77 5.19 10.05 0.11
C VAL A 77 5.50 8.57 -0.09
N VAL A 78 6.77 8.15 -0.07
CA VAL A 78 7.13 6.74 -0.29
C VAL A 78 6.58 5.85 0.81
N THR A 79 6.60 6.32 2.07
CA THR A 79 6.04 5.59 3.20
C THR A 79 4.52 5.45 3.07
N ARG A 80 3.82 6.52 2.69
CA ARG A 80 2.37 6.50 2.52
C ARG A 80 1.94 5.65 1.33
N LEU A 81 2.62 5.74 0.20
CA LEU A 81 2.32 4.91 -0.98
C LEU A 81 2.48 3.41 -0.67
N TYR A 82 3.54 3.04 0.04
CA TYR A 82 3.72 1.65 0.47
C TYR A 82 2.62 1.21 1.44
N ALA A 83 2.24 2.05 2.40
CA ALA A 83 1.14 1.75 3.33
C ALA A 83 -0.20 1.56 2.61
N ILE A 84 -0.51 2.37 1.59
CA ILE A 84 -1.71 2.21 0.74
C ILE A 84 -1.69 0.85 0.03
N TYR A 85 -0.56 0.48 -0.57
CA TYR A 85 -0.40 -0.81 -1.24
C TYR A 85 -0.58 -1.99 -0.27
N GLU A 86 0.09 -1.93 0.88
CA GLU A 86 0.00 -2.98 1.90
C GLU A 86 -1.44 -3.14 2.44
N ASP A 87 -2.11 -2.04 2.74
CA ASP A 87 -3.49 -2.04 3.22
C ASP A 87 -4.46 -2.55 2.15
N PHE A 88 -4.25 -2.15 0.89
CA PHE A 88 -5.02 -2.65 -0.24
C PHE A 88 -4.94 -4.18 -0.34
N VAL A 89 -3.73 -4.75 -0.33
CA VAL A 89 -3.53 -6.21 -0.44
C VAL A 89 -4.19 -6.95 0.73
N LYS A 90 -4.04 -6.44 1.97
CA LYS A 90 -4.68 -6.99 3.16
C LYS A 90 -6.21 -6.98 3.04
N ASN A 91 -6.78 -5.86 2.61
CA ASN A 91 -8.22 -5.71 2.45
C ASN A 91 -8.78 -6.57 1.31
N LEU A 92 -8.05 -6.71 0.22
CA LEU A 92 -8.43 -7.57 -0.91
C LEU A 92 -8.50 -9.04 -0.48
N ILE A 93 -7.45 -9.55 0.15
CA ILE A 93 -7.40 -10.94 0.65
C ILE A 93 -8.46 -11.15 1.74
N SER A 94 -8.62 -10.22 2.67
CA SER A 94 -9.66 -10.30 3.70
C SER A 94 -11.05 -10.36 3.10
N THR A 95 -11.30 -9.59 2.05
CA THR A 95 -12.58 -9.59 1.33
C THR A 95 -12.79 -10.93 0.63
N TRP A 96 -11.81 -11.43 -0.10
CA TRP A 96 -11.87 -12.75 -0.73
C TRP A 96 -12.20 -13.85 0.28
N LEU A 97 -11.44 -13.94 1.37
CA LEU A 97 -11.63 -14.96 2.42
C LEU A 97 -13.00 -14.85 3.13
N ARG A 98 -13.60 -13.66 3.18
CA ARG A 98 -14.96 -13.45 3.72
C ARG A 98 -16.03 -14.03 2.81
N TYR A 99 -15.82 -13.96 1.49
CA TYR A 99 -16.77 -14.43 0.52
C TYR A 99 -16.57 -15.91 0.13
N LEU A 100 -15.39 -16.47 0.34
CA LEU A 100 -15.05 -17.84 0.01
C LEU A 100 -16.03 -18.88 0.62
N PRO A 101 -16.52 -18.75 1.88
CA PRO A 101 -17.53 -19.66 2.42
C PRO A 101 -18.89 -19.62 1.71
N LYS A 102 -19.18 -18.56 0.96
CA LYS A 102 -20.40 -18.48 0.12
C LYS A 102 -20.23 -19.22 -1.22
N LEU A 103 -18.99 -19.46 -1.65
CA LEU A 103 -18.66 -20.16 -2.89
C LEU A 103 -18.42 -21.64 -2.67
N VAL A 104 -17.84 -22.01 -1.54
CA VAL A 104 -17.52 -23.39 -1.15
C VAL A 104 -18.27 -23.69 0.15
N GLU A 105 -19.30 -24.52 0.08
CA GLU A 105 -20.20 -24.76 1.21
C GLU A 105 -19.57 -25.46 2.40
N ASN A 106 -18.60 -26.37 2.16
CA ASN A 106 -17.98 -27.15 3.23
C ASN A 106 -16.50 -26.76 3.37
N TYR A 107 -16.03 -26.59 4.59
CA TYR A 107 -14.63 -26.33 4.88
C TYR A 107 -13.68 -27.37 4.31
N LEU A 108 -14.09 -28.66 4.33
CA LEU A 108 -13.26 -29.75 3.82
C LEU A 108 -13.13 -29.77 2.29
N ASP A 109 -14.02 -29.09 1.57
CA ASP A 109 -13.97 -28.93 0.11
C ASP A 109 -13.05 -27.80 -0.34
N LEU A 110 -12.58 -26.99 0.62
CA LEU A 110 -11.52 -26.01 0.35
C LEU A 110 -10.22 -26.71 -0.02
N ASP A 111 -9.42 -26.03 -0.85
CA ASP A 111 -8.05 -26.46 -1.15
C ASP A 111 -7.26 -26.71 0.14
N GLU A 112 -6.41 -27.76 0.14
CA GLU A 112 -5.61 -28.13 1.33
C GLU A 112 -4.69 -26.98 1.77
N ARG A 113 -4.19 -26.20 0.84
CA ARG A 113 -3.34 -25.06 1.15
C ARG A 113 -4.09 -23.99 1.95
N ILE A 114 -5.35 -23.70 1.59
CA ILE A 114 -6.19 -22.76 2.36
C ILE A 114 -6.43 -23.30 3.76
N ARG A 115 -6.75 -24.60 3.87
CA ARG A 115 -7.05 -25.26 5.15
C ARG A 115 -5.82 -25.31 6.06
N SER A 116 -4.64 -25.68 5.53
CA SER A 116 -3.40 -25.71 6.32
C SER A 116 -3.00 -24.31 6.76
N THR A 117 -3.02 -23.33 5.86
CA THR A 117 -2.71 -21.91 6.20
C THR A 117 -3.64 -21.39 7.29
N HIS A 118 -4.95 -21.68 7.18
CA HIS A 118 -5.92 -21.29 8.20
C HIS A 118 -5.59 -21.93 9.56
N ARG A 119 -5.39 -23.26 9.63
CA ARG A 119 -5.08 -23.96 10.89
C ARG A 119 -3.78 -23.51 11.53
N GLU A 120 -2.72 -23.43 10.73
CA GLU A 120 -1.40 -22.99 11.19
C GLU A 120 -1.42 -21.53 11.68
N GLY A 121 -2.09 -20.66 10.92
CA GLY A 121 -2.24 -19.25 11.27
C GLY A 121 -3.03 -19.05 12.55
N VAL A 122 -4.14 -19.76 12.72
CA VAL A 122 -4.94 -19.74 13.96
C VAL A 122 -4.10 -20.24 15.15
N GLY A 123 -3.36 -21.34 14.98
CA GLY A 123 -2.46 -21.86 16.03
C GLY A 123 -1.39 -20.85 16.42
N ARG A 124 -0.79 -20.16 15.44
CA ARG A 124 0.22 -19.09 15.67
C ARG A 124 -0.38 -17.90 16.41
N ILE A 125 -1.60 -17.47 16.02
CA ILE A 125 -2.29 -16.37 16.72
C ILE A 125 -2.53 -16.75 18.19
N LEU A 126 -3.01 -17.97 18.49
CA LEU A 126 -3.23 -18.42 19.87
C LEU A 126 -1.96 -18.35 20.71
N LEU A 127 -0.81 -18.75 20.17
CA LEU A 127 0.47 -18.68 20.84
C LEU A 127 0.94 -17.25 21.11
N GLU A 128 0.50 -16.30 20.27
CA GLU A 128 1.01 -14.93 20.27
C GLU A 128 -0.05 -13.90 20.73
N LEU A 129 -1.24 -14.32 21.16
CA LEU A 129 -2.35 -13.44 21.54
C LEU A 129 -1.99 -12.36 22.56
N LYS A 130 -1.01 -12.64 23.42
CA LYS A 130 -0.54 -11.70 24.44
C LYS A 130 0.42 -10.62 23.91
N LYS A 131 0.86 -10.73 22.63
CA LYS A 131 1.74 -9.72 22.03
C LYS A 131 0.91 -8.52 21.58
N ASP A 132 1.46 -7.31 21.72
CA ASP A 132 0.80 -6.04 21.42
C ASP A 132 0.19 -5.97 20.02
N ARG A 133 0.83 -6.62 19.04
CA ARG A 133 0.34 -6.67 17.64
C ARG A 133 -1.07 -7.25 17.48
N PHE A 134 -1.51 -8.12 18.41
CA PHE A 134 -2.85 -8.71 18.38
C PHE A 134 -3.84 -8.02 19.31
N GLN A 135 -3.37 -7.36 20.35
CA GLN A 135 -4.23 -6.60 21.27
C GLN A 135 -4.99 -5.48 20.56
N ASN A 136 -4.35 -4.84 19.57
CA ASN A 136 -4.96 -3.79 18.76
C ASN A 136 -5.92 -4.29 17.65
N GLN A 137 -6.01 -5.61 17.42
CA GLN A 137 -6.88 -6.18 16.38
C GLN A 137 -8.23 -6.64 16.92
N TYR A 138 -8.55 -6.33 18.19
CA TYR A 138 -9.79 -6.77 18.85
C TYR A 138 -10.04 -8.29 18.79
N LEU A 139 -8.97 -9.08 18.61
CA LEU A 139 -9.04 -10.54 18.62
C LEU A 139 -9.05 -11.03 20.07
N ASN A 140 -10.14 -11.66 20.47
CA ASN A 140 -10.18 -12.36 21.75
C ASN A 140 -9.95 -13.87 21.53
N GLU A 141 -9.52 -14.55 22.59
CA GLU A 141 -9.22 -15.98 22.58
C GLU A 141 -10.40 -16.83 22.07
N ASN A 142 -11.62 -16.49 22.48
CA ASN A 142 -12.82 -17.21 22.05
C ASN A 142 -13.04 -17.13 20.53
N GLN A 143 -12.82 -15.97 19.91
CA GLN A 143 -12.95 -15.82 18.45
C GLN A 143 -11.91 -16.66 17.69
N VAL A 144 -10.69 -16.72 18.24
CA VAL A 144 -9.60 -17.51 17.65
C VAL A 144 -9.88 -19.01 17.79
N ILE A 145 -10.36 -19.46 18.96
CA ILE A 145 -10.77 -20.86 19.20
C ILE A 145 -11.95 -21.25 18.32
N ILE A 146 -12.96 -20.40 18.19
CA ILE A 146 -14.10 -20.63 17.29
C ILE A 146 -13.63 -20.78 15.83
N GLY A 147 -12.68 -19.94 15.40
CA GLY A 147 -12.06 -20.05 14.09
C GLY A 147 -11.41 -21.40 13.84
N LEU A 148 -10.62 -21.89 14.82
CA LEU A 148 -10.00 -23.21 14.75
C LEU A 148 -11.05 -24.33 14.74
N PHE A 149 -12.03 -24.26 15.61
CA PHE A 149 -13.08 -25.26 15.74
C PHE A 149 -13.93 -25.39 14.47
N ASN A 150 -14.27 -24.28 13.83
CA ASN A 150 -14.97 -24.29 12.55
C ASN A 150 -14.16 -24.96 11.44
N GLY A 151 -12.83 -24.92 11.53
CA GLY A 151 -11.92 -25.60 10.60
C GLY A 151 -11.74 -27.09 10.86
N THR A 152 -12.18 -27.61 12.01
CA THR A 152 -11.98 -29.03 12.39
C THR A 152 -13.24 -29.87 12.35
N LYS A 153 -14.44 -29.28 12.44
CA LYS A 153 -15.71 -30.00 12.28
C LYS A 153 -16.06 -30.19 10.80
N GLY A 154 -15.92 -31.39 10.29
CA GLY A 154 -16.37 -31.79 8.96
C GLY A 154 -17.83 -31.40 8.69
N LYS A 155 -18.17 -31.11 7.43
CA LYS A 155 -19.50 -30.74 6.91
C LYS A 155 -20.19 -29.60 7.66
N ASN A 156 -19.48 -28.50 7.91
CA ASN A 156 -20.07 -27.33 8.51
C ASN A 156 -20.41 -26.32 7.42
N LYS A 157 -21.69 -26.25 7.02
CA LYS A 157 -22.17 -25.29 6.00
C LYS A 157 -22.02 -23.80 6.37
N ASN A 158 -21.66 -23.49 7.63
CA ASN A 158 -21.54 -22.13 8.13
C ASN A 158 -20.14 -21.82 8.72
N TYR A 159 -19.10 -22.38 8.12
CA TYR A 159 -17.75 -22.08 8.58
C TYR A 159 -17.35 -20.63 8.26
N LYS A 160 -16.45 -20.09 9.05
CA LYS A 160 -15.82 -18.78 8.83
C LYS A 160 -14.31 -18.93 8.88
N LEU A 161 -13.63 -18.31 7.92
CA LEU A 161 -12.19 -18.24 7.93
C LEU A 161 -11.76 -17.02 8.81
N LEU A 162 -10.80 -17.27 9.69
CA LEU A 162 -10.15 -16.20 10.45
C LEU A 162 -9.15 -15.50 9.51
N GLN A 163 -9.51 -14.35 8.97
CA GLN A 163 -8.72 -13.64 7.94
C GLN A 163 -7.31 -13.33 8.42
N GLN A 164 -7.16 -12.97 9.69
CA GLN A 164 -5.87 -12.66 10.31
C GLN A 164 -4.88 -13.83 10.26
N ALA A 165 -5.38 -15.08 10.20
CA ALA A 165 -4.54 -16.27 10.09
C ALA A 165 -3.75 -16.31 8.77
N PHE A 166 -4.26 -15.68 7.72
CA PHE A 166 -3.62 -15.59 6.41
C PHE A 166 -2.68 -14.39 6.29
N LEU A 167 -2.83 -13.37 7.14
CA LEU A 167 -2.11 -12.11 7.07
C LEU A 167 -0.90 -12.02 8.02
N LEU A 168 -0.42 -13.17 8.51
CA LEU A 168 0.70 -13.28 9.45
C LEU A 168 2.06 -13.21 8.75
N HIS A 169 2.29 -12.17 7.97
CA HIS A 169 3.62 -11.93 7.39
C HIS A 169 4.35 -10.81 8.14
N ASN A 170 5.67 -10.98 8.30
CA ASN A 170 6.55 -10.00 8.95
C ASN A 170 7.51 -9.35 7.94
N GLN A 171 7.30 -9.57 6.65
CA GLN A 171 8.18 -9.11 5.57
C GLN A 171 7.45 -8.09 4.70
N ASN A 172 8.21 -7.24 4.03
CA ASN A 172 7.65 -6.34 3.03
C ASN A 172 7.00 -7.15 1.90
N LEU A 173 5.89 -6.65 1.35
CA LEU A 173 5.12 -7.28 0.28
C LEU A 173 5.85 -7.19 -1.08
N ARG A 174 7.03 -7.85 -1.17
CA ARG A 174 7.70 -8.11 -2.43
C ARG A 174 6.91 -9.13 -3.25
N LYS A 175 7.28 -9.32 -4.49
CA LYS A 175 6.62 -10.26 -5.42
C LYS A 175 6.42 -11.65 -4.80
N ASP A 176 7.49 -12.24 -4.28
CA ASP A 176 7.48 -13.59 -3.67
C ASP A 176 6.54 -13.68 -2.47
N VAL A 177 6.55 -12.67 -1.59
CA VAL A 177 5.65 -12.57 -0.43
C VAL A 177 4.22 -12.37 -0.90
N LEU A 178 3.99 -11.53 -1.91
CA LEU A 178 2.68 -11.30 -2.51
C LEU A 178 2.13 -12.60 -3.13
N GLU A 179 2.90 -13.27 -3.97
CA GLU A 179 2.50 -14.54 -4.60
C GLU A 179 2.20 -15.62 -3.57
N LYS A 180 3.02 -15.72 -2.51
CA LYS A 180 2.76 -16.64 -1.41
C LYS A 180 1.45 -16.32 -0.71
N LEU A 181 1.20 -15.05 -0.40
CA LEU A 181 0.00 -14.59 0.30
C LEU A 181 -1.27 -14.91 -0.50
N PHE A 182 -1.27 -14.65 -1.81
CA PHE A 182 -2.38 -15.01 -2.69
C PHE A 182 -2.55 -16.52 -2.83
N ALA A 183 -1.46 -17.27 -2.98
CA ALA A 183 -1.51 -18.71 -3.09
C ALA A 183 -2.00 -19.37 -1.80
N ASP A 184 -1.65 -18.84 -0.63
CA ASP A 184 -2.14 -19.29 0.68
C ASP A 184 -3.65 -19.02 0.83
N ALA A 185 -4.19 -18.03 0.12
CA ALA A 185 -5.63 -17.76 0.00
C ALA A 185 -6.31 -18.51 -1.17
N GLY A 186 -5.60 -19.41 -1.87
CA GLY A 186 -6.12 -20.23 -2.96
C GLY A 186 -6.04 -19.57 -4.35
N ILE A 187 -5.32 -18.48 -4.50
CA ILE A 187 -5.15 -17.75 -5.78
C ILE A 187 -3.72 -17.95 -6.28
N SER A 188 -3.53 -18.86 -7.23
CA SER A 188 -2.21 -19.14 -7.79
C SER A 188 -1.84 -18.16 -8.92
N ASN A 189 -0.53 -17.96 -9.12
CA ASN A 189 0.02 -17.19 -10.23
C ASN A 189 -0.45 -15.71 -10.29
N ALA A 190 -0.69 -15.09 -9.13
CA ALA A 190 -1.20 -13.71 -9.05
C ALA A 190 -0.31 -12.72 -9.82
N TRP A 191 1.02 -12.86 -9.74
CA TRP A 191 1.94 -11.97 -10.45
C TRP A 191 1.90 -12.11 -11.97
N GLU A 192 1.68 -13.32 -12.47
CA GLU A 192 1.50 -13.52 -13.92
C GLU A 192 0.26 -12.80 -14.46
N TRP A 193 -0.79 -12.71 -13.67
CA TRP A 193 -2.00 -11.97 -14.02
C TRP A 193 -1.75 -10.47 -13.99
N VAL A 194 -1.02 -10.00 -12.97
CA VAL A 194 -0.61 -8.60 -12.85
C VAL A 194 0.14 -8.14 -14.10
N ILE A 195 1.20 -8.84 -14.52
CA ILE A 195 2.03 -8.43 -15.66
C ILE A 195 1.31 -8.52 -17.02
N LYS A 196 0.22 -9.30 -17.09
CA LYS A 196 -0.63 -9.41 -18.30
C LYS A 196 -1.78 -8.39 -18.30
N HIS A 197 -2.01 -7.71 -17.19
CA HIS A 197 -3.14 -6.78 -17.06
C HIS A 197 -2.89 -5.50 -17.88
N ARG A 198 -3.96 -5.01 -18.55
CA ARG A 198 -3.89 -3.84 -19.46
C ARG A 198 -3.30 -2.59 -18.78
N LYS A 199 -3.64 -2.34 -17.54
CA LYS A 199 -3.15 -1.16 -16.78
C LYS A 199 -1.63 -1.22 -16.56
N VAL A 200 -1.08 -2.39 -16.26
CA VAL A 200 0.35 -2.61 -16.11
C VAL A 200 1.06 -2.44 -17.45
N ILE A 201 0.50 -3.02 -18.52
CA ILE A 201 1.04 -2.86 -19.87
C ILE A 201 1.09 -1.39 -20.30
N ASN A 202 0.03 -0.63 -20.02
CA ASN A 202 -0.01 0.80 -20.36
C ASN A 202 1.02 1.57 -19.54
N PHE A 203 1.09 1.35 -18.22
CA PHE A 203 2.08 1.98 -17.35
C PHE A 203 3.51 1.73 -17.82
N THR A 204 3.87 0.47 -18.11
CA THR A 204 5.23 0.13 -18.58
C THR A 204 5.58 0.77 -19.93
N ARG A 205 4.59 1.00 -20.80
CA ARG A 205 4.80 1.74 -22.05
C ARG A 205 5.03 3.24 -21.83
N GLU A 206 4.30 3.84 -20.89
CA GLU A 206 4.43 5.27 -20.57
C GLU A 206 5.81 5.62 -20.02
N ILE A 207 6.43 4.70 -19.27
CA ILE A 207 7.79 4.90 -18.72
C ILE A 207 8.89 4.30 -19.60
N GLU A 208 8.56 3.88 -20.83
CA GLU A 208 9.49 3.24 -21.80
C GLU A 208 10.23 2.00 -21.24
N GLU A 209 9.63 1.33 -20.25
CA GLU A 209 10.22 0.19 -19.58
C GLU A 209 9.63 -1.15 -20.08
N SER A 210 10.41 -2.23 -19.98
CA SER A 210 9.91 -3.56 -20.29
C SER A 210 9.03 -4.11 -19.17
N LYS A 211 8.09 -5.02 -19.49
CA LYS A 211 7.23 -5.69 -18.50
C LYS A 211 8.04 -6.42 -17.40
N ASN A 212 9.25 -6.85 -17.71
CA ASN A 212 10.16 -7.51 -16.77
C ASN A 212 10.69 -6.54 -15.70
N ASN A 213 10.56 -5.23 -15.91
CA ASN A 213 10.99 -4.22 -14.96
C ASN A 213 9.89 -3.84 -13.95
N TYR A 214 8.65 -4.33 -14.13
CA TYR A 214 7.55 -4.01 -13.20
C TYR A 214 7.82 -4.49 -11.78
N GLU A 215 8.46 -5.65 -11.62
CA GLU A 215 8.94 -6.13 -10.31
C GLU A 215 10.04 -5.22 -9.72
N LYS A 216 10.91 -4.66 -10.58
CA LYS A 216 11.93 -3.72 -10.12
C LYS A 216 11.31 -2.45 -9.55
N GLU A 217 10.21 -1.94 -10.13
CA GLU A 217 9.52 -0.76 -9.60
C GLU A 217 8.93 -1.03 -8.19
N LEU A 218 8.37 -2.23 -7.97
CA LEU A 218 7.93 -2.63 -6.63
C LEU A 218 9.10 -2.70 -5.64
N ASN A 219 10.22 -3.27 -6.06
CA ASN A 219 11.42 -3.37 -5.23
C ASN A 219 12.03 -2.00 -4.93
N LYS A 220 12.03 -1.05 -5.89
CA LYS A 220 12.45 0.34 -5.66
C LYS A 220 11.58 1.03 -4.59
N LEU A 221 10.24 0.96 -4.72
CA LEU A 221 9.34 1.53 -3.72
C LEU A 221 9.62 0.99 -2.32
N ILE A 222 9.84 -0.34 -2.20
CA ILE A 222 10.14 -0.98 -0.92
C ILE A 222 11.50 -0.53 -0.38
N SER A 223 12.51 -0.35 -1.25
CA SER A 223 13.82 0.19 -0.85
C SER A 223 13.68 1.59 -0.30
N TYR A 224 13.10 2.50 -1.06
CA TYR A 224 12.87 3.89 -0.63
C TYR A 224 12.10 4.00 0.70
N ARG A 225 11.05 3.16 0.86
CA ARG A 225 10.30 3.11 2.13
C ARG A 225 11.17 2.62 3.30
N ASN A 226 12.00 1.61 3.08
CA ASN A 226 12.89 1.11 4.14
C ASN A 226 13.96 2.15 4.52
N GLU A 227 14.56 2.81 3.55
CA GLU A 227 15.52 3.90 3.74
C GLU A 227 14.87 5.05 4.50
N ALA A 228 13.66 5.47 4.11
CA ALA A 228 12.89 6.49 4.80
C ALA A 228 12.56 6.11 6.25
N ALA A 229 12.20 4.84 6.51
CA ALA A 229 11.85 4.36 7.84
C ALA A 229 13.07 4.23 8.78
N HIS A 230 14.25 3.95 8.23
CA HIS A 230 15.48 3.76 9.00
C HIS A 230 16.38 5.00 9.03
N GLY A 231 15.97 6.11 8.39
CA GLY A 231 16.76 7.34 8.32
C GLY A 231 18.03 7.21 7.46
N ALA A 232 18.06 6.25 6.54
CA ALA A 232 19.21 5.95 5.69
C ALA A 232 19.06 6.50 4.26
N VAL A 233 18.20 7.50 4.05
CA VAL A 233 17.98 8.10 2.73
C VAL A 233 19.22 8.88 2.32
N ASP A 234 19.81 8.50 1.19
CA ASP A 234 20.87 9.29 0.56
C ASP A 234 20.28 10.56 -0.07
N VAL A 235 20.94 11.69 0.16
CA VAL A 235 20.51 13.00 -0.38
C VAL A 235 20.49 13.00 -1.91
N ASP A 236 21.38 12.23 -2.52
CA ASP A 236 21.46 12.09 -3.99
C ASP A 236 20.36 11.18 -4.58
N GLU A 237 19.68 10.40 -3.74
CA GLU A 237 18.59 9.49 -4.13
C GLU A 237 17.18 10.06 -3.86
N ILE A 238 17.10 11.33 -3.44
CA ILE A 238 15.81 11.99 -3.19
C ILE A 238 15.03 12.10 -4.50
N LEU A 239 13.81 11.53 -4.49
CA LEU A 239 12.93 11.62 -5.66
C LEU A 239 12.32 13.01 -5.80
N PHE A 240 12.29 13.48 -7.03
CA PHE A 240 11.63 14.72 -7.41
C PHE A 240 10.16 14.50 -7.77
N THR A 241 9.40 15.57 -7.89
CA THR A 241 7.96 15.58 -8.20
C THR A 241 7.56 14.57 -9.29
N PRO A 242 8.18 14.52 -10.49
CA PRO A 242 7.77 13.57 -11.53
C PRO A 242 7.94 12.10 -11.11
N GLN A 243 9.02 11.79 -10.39
CA GLN A 243 9.31 10.43 -9.93
C GLN A 243 8.33 9.98 -8.83
N LEU A 244 7.99 10.88 -7.88
CA LEU A 244 6.98 10.61 -6.85
C LEU A 244 5.58 10.39 -7.46
N LEU A 245 5.22 11.19 -8.47
CA LEU A 245 3.96 11.01 -9.22
C LEU A 245 3.94 9.69 -9.97
N ASN A 246 5.06 9.28 -10.58
CA ASN A 246 5.19 7.99 -11.25
C ASN A 246 5.04 6.81 -10.28
N LEU A 247 5.59 6.88 -9.07
CA LEU A 247 5.36 5.88 -8.03
C LEU A 247 3.87 5.77 -7.66
N GLY A 248 3.16 6.89 -7.55
CA GLY A 248 1.72 6.89 -7.35
C GLY A 248 0.97 6.19 -8.47
N ASN A 249 1.31 6.47 -9.75
CA ASN A 249 0.74 5.80 -10.92
C ASN A 249 1.06 4.30 -10.94
N PHE A 250 2.29 3.92 -10.54
CA PHE A 250 2.68 2.53 -10.38
C PHE A 250 1.77 1.79 -9.40
N ILE A 251 1.59 2.31 -8.17
CA ILE A 251 0.73 1.69 -7.16
C ILE A 251 -0.72 1.60 -7.65
N LYS A 252 -1.23 2.66 -8.28
CA LYS A 252 -2.58 2.65 -8.89
C LYS A 252 -2.75 1.54 -9.91
N SER A 253 -1.77 1.36 -10.81
CA SER A 253 -1.81 0.29 -11.83
C SER A 253 -1.69 -1.10 -11.21
N LEU A 254 -0.87 -1.27 -10.18
CA LEU A 254 -0.69 -2.52 -9.46
C LEU A 254 -1.97 -2.94 -8.73
N CYS A 255 -2.58 -2.04 -7.96
CA CYS A 255 -3.83 -2.31 -7.26
C CYS A 255 -4.97 -2.64 -8.22
N GLN A 256 -5.07 -1.93 -9.37
CA GLN A 256 -6.06 -2.23 -10.39
C GLN A 256 -5.84 -3.57 -11.10
N ALA A 257 -4.62 -4.06 -11.15
CA ALA A 257 -4.30 -5.36 -11.74
C ALA A 257 -4.52 -6.53 -10.78
N LEU A 258 -4.46 -6.27 -9.47
CA LEU A 258 -4.71 -7.27 -8.43
C LEU A 258 -6.20 -7.43 -8.11
N ALA A 259 -7.04 -6.41 -8.35
CA ALA A 259 -8.48 -6.43 -8.13
C ALA A 259 -9.22 -7.21 -9.20
#